data_ca1d330b146042c92a713c131d771e20
#
_entry.id   ca1d330b146042c92a713c131d771e20
#
_cell.length_a   1.000
_cell.length_b   1.000
_cell.length_c   1.000
_cell.angle_alpha   90.00
_cell.angle_beta   90.00
_cell.angle_gamma   90.00
#
_symmetry.space_group_name_H-M   'P 1'
#
loop_
_entity.id
_entity.type
_entity.pdbx_description
1 polymer ?
#
loop_
_entity_poly.entity_id
_entity_poly.type
_entity_poly.pdbx_seq_one_letter_code
_entity_poly.pdbx_strand_id
1 'polypeptide(L)'
;MRVSASGTILWQSNHGSNNYDTATSLTVTENENIVVAAGYTRNSSGNPFKYRVWGMDAASGQIMWNKIHGGNQNDKAYGVVESYDQGFNIVGTSESFGSERVNWLVKTDPDGNLIED
;
A
#
# COMPACT_ATOMS: atom_id res chain seq x y z
N MET A 1 -7.90 -1.58 -11.39
CA MET A 1 -8.55 -2.55 -12.31
C MET A 1 -7.50 -3.34 -13.08
N ARG A 2 -7.88 -4.46 -13.58
CA ARG A 2 -7.01 -5.28 -14.43
C ARG A 2 -7.63 -5.38 -15.82
N VAL A 3 -6.79 -5.21 -16.84
CA VAL A 3 -7.23 -5.31 -18.23
C VAL A 3 -6.39 -6.35 -18.97
N SER A 4 -6.99 -6.95 -20.00
CA SER A 4 -6.29 -7.87 -20.90
C SER A 4 -5.34 -7.09 -21.82
N ALA A 5 -4.51 -7.83 -22.56
CA ALA A 5 -3.62 -7.22 -23.54
C ALA A 5 -4.37 -6.43 -24.61
N SER A 6 -5.63 -6.74 -24.86
CA SER A 6 -6.48 -6.04 -25.83
C SER A 6 -7.29 -4.89 -25.19
N GLY A 7 -7.12 -4.64 -23.90
CA GLY A 7 -7.81 -3.54 -23.20
C GLY A 7 -9.17 -3.91 -22.60
N THR A 8 -9.55 -5.18 -22.61
CA THR A 8 -10.79 -5.64 -21.99
C THR A 8 -10.63 -5.68 -20.47
N ILE A 9 -11.60 -5.12 -19.76
CA ILE A 9 -11.58 -5.16 -18.28
C ILE A 9 -11.83 -6.59 -17.83
N LEU A 10 -10.86 -7.15 -17.09
CA LEU A 10 -10.98 -8.48 -16.47
C LEU A 10 -11.64 -8.39 -15.10
N TRP A 11 -11.28 -7.37 -14.32
CA TRP A 11 -11.96 -7.04 -13.06
C TRP A 11 -11.64 -5.59 -12.68
N GLN A 12 -12.51 -5.02 -11.88
CA GLN A 12 -12.28 -3.75 -11.23
C GLN A 12 -12.89 -3.80 -9.84
N SER A 13 -12.31 -3.09 -8.89
CA SER A 13 -12.81 -3.07 -7.53
C SER A 13 -12.40 -1.76 -6.84
N ASN A 14 -13.18 -1.40 -5.83
CA ASN A 14 -12.92 -0.23 -5.01
C ASN A 14 -12.61 -0.70 -3.60
N HIS A 15 -11.50 -0.22 -3.07
CA HIS A 15 -11.04 -0.59 -1.73
C HIS A 15 -10.69 0.68 -0.96
N GLY A 16 -11.12 0.74 0.28
CA GLY A 16 -10.84 1.89 1.12
C GLY A 16 -11.79 1.97 2.30
N SER A 17 -11.68 3.08 3.00
CA SER A 17 -12.58 3.43 4.10
C SER A 17 -13.66 4.38 3.60
N ASN A 18 -14.49 4.87 4.53
CA ASN A 18 -15.50 5.87 4.21
C ASN A 18 -14.92 7.29 4.13
N ASN A 19 -13.62 7.46 4.26
CA ASN A 19 -12.98 8.76 4.34
C ASN A 19 -11.98 8.96 3.20
N TYR A 20 -10.74 9.27 3.54
CA TYR A 20 -9.76 9.71 2.55
C TYR A 20 -8.74 8.59 2.30
N ASP A 21 -8.82 7.98 1.13
CA ASP A 21 -7.91 6.93 0.71
C ASP A 21 -7.32 7.27 -0.65
N THR A 22 -6.02 7.11 -0.78
CA THR A 22 -5.32 7.39 -2.02
C THR A 22 -4.32 6.28 -2.28
N ALA A 23 -4.40 5.67 -3.46
CA ALA A 23 -3.38 4.73 -3.92
C ALA A 23 -2.41 5.47 -4.82
N THR A 24 -1.12 5.26 -4.61
CA THR A 24 -0.07 5.97 -5.33
C THR A 24 0.80 5.05 -6.17
N SER A 25 0.85 3.76 -5.83
CA SER A 25 1.74 2.82 -6.51
C SER A 25 1.20 1.40 -6.37
N LEU A 26 1.58 0.55 -7.31
CA LEU A 26 1.30 -0.88 -7.19
C LEU A 26 2.47 -1.71 -7.71
N THR A 27 2.53 -2.96 -7.27
CA THR A 27 3.45 -3.96 -7.80
C THR A 27 2.70 -5.28 -7.93
N VAL A 28 3.11 -6.12 -8.86
CA VAL A 28 2.60 -7.48 -9.01
C VAL A 28 3.71 -8.42 -8.57
N THR A 29 3.37 -9.43 -7.77
CA THR A 29 4.37 -10.38 -7.29
C THR A 29 4.95 -11.17 -8.46
N GLU A 30 6.18 -11.66 -8.30
CA GLU A 30 6.87 -12.43 -9.34
C GLU A 30 6.07 -13.65 -9.78
N ASN A 31 5.35 -14.30 -8.86
CA ASN A 31 4.49 -15.45 -9.18
C ASN A 31 3.16 -15.03 -9.82
N GLU A 32 2.92 -13.72 -9.98
CA GLU A 32 1.73 -13.16 -10.63
C GLU A 32 0.40 -13.44 -9.92
N ASN A 33 0.44 -13.89 -8.66
CA ASN A 33 -0.76 -14.23 -7.90
C ASN A 33 -1.34 -13.08 -7.10
N ILE A 34 -0.53 -12.09 -6.74
CA ILE A 34 -0.94 -11.01 -5.86
C ILE A 34 -0.57 -9.66 -6.47
N VAL A 35 -1.50 -8.72 -6.39
CA VAL A 35 -1.24 -7.31 -6.67
C VAL A 35 -1.21 -6.58 -5.34
N VAL A 36 -0.15 -5.81 -5.11
CA VAL A 36 -0.03 -5.01 -3.90
C VAL A 36 -0.05 -3.54 -4.27
N ALA A 37 -0.97 -2.80 -3.66
CA ALA A 37 -1.05 -1.36 -3.82
C ALA A 37 -0.66 -0.68 -2.53
N ALA A 38 -0.02 0.46 -2.63
CA ALA A 38 0.35 1.27 -1.47
C ALA A 38 -0.11 2.71 -1.68
N GLY A 39 -0.34 3.39 -0.58
CA GLY A 39 -0.75 4.78 -0.58
C GLY A 39 -0.95 5.27 0.84
N TYR A 40 -1.96 6.08 1.06
CA TYR A 40 -2.19 6.63 2.39
C TYR A 40 -3.68 6.82 2.66
N THR A 41 -4.02 6.87 3.94
CA THR A 41 -5.39 6.96 4.43
C THR A 41 -5.44 7.82 5.69
N ARG A 42 -6.61 8.41 5.95
CA ARG A 42 -6.90 9.03 7.26
C ARG A 42 -8.38 8.82 7.58
N ASN A 43 -8.69 8.81 8.88
CA ASN A 43 -10.04 8.54 9.36
C ASN A 43 -11.02 9.70 9.14
N SER A 44 -10.52 10.93 9.17
CA SER A 44 -11.36 12.12 8.97
C SER A 44 -10.48 13.31 8.65
N SER A 45 -11.11 14.38 8.14
CA SER A 45 -10.44 15.67 7.96
C SER A 45 -9.86 16.12 9.29
N GLY A 46 -8.58 16.48 9.29
CA GLY A 46 -7.87 16.90 10.51
C GLY A 46 -7.06 15.81 11.18
N ASN A 47 -7.32 14.52 10.88
CA ASN A 47 -6.47 13.43 11.35
C ASN A 47 -5.27 13.26 10.43
N PRO A 48 -4.11 12.84 10.96
CA PRO A 48 -2.94 12.62 10.11
C PRO A 48 -3.14 11.42 9.19
N PHE A 49 -2.49 11.46 8.04
CA PHE A 49 -2.43 10.34 7.12
C PHE A 49 -1.47 9.26 7.64
N LYS A 50 -1.76 8.01 7.28
CA LYS A 50 -0.90 6.86 7.56
C LYS A 50 -0.69 6.09 6.27
N TYR A 51 0.44 5.36 6.16
CA TYR A 51 0.66 4.42 5.07
C TYR A 51 -0.47 3.39 5.07
N ARG A 52 -0.98 3.07 3.91
CA ARG A 52 -1.91 1.98 3.75
C ARG A 52 -1.44 1.07 2.63
N VAL A 53 -1.52 -0.24 2.85
CA VAL A 53 -1.04 -1.24 1.91
C VAL A 53 -2.13 -2.30 1.75
N TRP A 54 -2.48 -2.62 0.51
CA TRP A 54 -3.51 -3.60 0.20
C TRP A 54 -2.89 -4.74 -0.61
N GLY A 55 -3.13 -5.97 -0.19
CA GLY A 55 -2.83 -7.15 -1.00
C GLY A 55 -4.12 -7.69 -1.60
N MET A 56 -4.13 -7.90 -2.90
CA MET A 56 -5.31 -8.34 -3.66
C MET A 56 -4.98 -9.57 -4.47
N ASP A 57 -5.95 -10.47 -4.59
CA ASP A 57 -5.84 -11.60 -5.51
C ASP A 57 -5.79 -11.07 -6.94
N ALA A 58 -4.76 -11.45 -7.70
CA ALA A 58 -4.56 -10.92 -9.05
C ALA A 58 -5.62 -11.41 -10.04
N ALA A 59 -6.23 -12.58 -9.80
CA ALA A 59 -7.24 -13.12 -10.68
C ALA A 59 -8.62 -12.48 -10.48
N SER A 60 -8.96 -12.10 -9.25
CA SER A 60 -10.30 -11.63 -8.90
C SER A 60 -10.37 -10.18 -8.43
N GLY A 61 -9.26 -9.60 -7.99
CA GLY A 61 -9.24 -8.26 -7.38
C GLY A 61 -9.75 -8.21 -5.95
N GLN A 62 -10.03 -9.36 -5.33
CA GLN A 62 -10.50 -9.39 -3.94
C GLN A 62 -9.37 -9.09 -2.97
N ILE A 63 -9.68 -8.32 -1.93
CA ILE A 63 -8.72 -8.03 -0.86
C ILE A 63 -8.38 -9.31 -0.11
N MET A 64 -7.08 -9.58 0.01
CA MET A 64 -6.54 -10.68 0.81
C MET A 64 -6.06 -10.18 2.16
N TRP A 65 -5.46 -8.99 2.19
CA TRP A 65 -5.03 -8.34 3.42
C TRP A 65 -4.94 -6.83 3.20
N ASN A 66 -4.92 -6.12 4.33
CA ASN A 66 -4.97 -4.66 4.35
C ASN A 66 -4.27 -4.22 5.63
N LYS A 67 -3.23 -3.40 5.50
CA LYS A 67 -2.40 -2.98 6.63
C LYS A 67 -2.24 -1.47 6.63
N ILE A 68 -2.14 -0.92 7.85
CA ILE A 68 -1.91 0.51 8.07
C ILE A 68 -0.65 0.63 8.93
N HIS A 69 0.28 1.47 8.49
CA HIS A 69 1.53 1.73 9.20
C HIS A 69 1.73 3.23 9.35
N GLY A 70 2.21 3.66 10.49
CA GLY A 70 2.50 5.07 10.70
C GLY A 70 2.50 5.48 12.16
N GLY A 71 2.91 6.70 12.39
CA GLY A 71 2.93 7.34 13.70
C GLY A 71 1.80 8.32 13.90
N ASN A 72 2.08 9.41 14.62
CA ASN A 72 1.07 10.39 15.02
C ASN A 72 0.98 11.61 14.11
N GLN A 73 1.83 11.70 13.10
CA GLN A 73 1.82 12.79 12.13
C GLN A 73 1.57 12.23 10.73
N ASN A 74 1.68 13.06 9.71
CA ASN A 74 1.39 12.63 8.35
C ASN A 74 2.45 11.69 7.81
N ASP A 75 2.01 10.52 7.36
CA ASP A 75 2.83 9.50 6.71
C ASP A 75 2.16 9.13 5.41
N LYS A 76 2.88 9.25 4.29
CA LYS A 76 2.30 9.02 2.97
C LYS A 76 3.24 8.16 2.14
N ALA A 77 2.76 6.99 1.72
CA ALA A 77 3.50 6.10 0.85
C ALA A 77 3.33 6.53 -0.61
N TYR A 78 4.40 6.40 -1.38
CA TYR A 78 4.41 6.75 -2.80
C TYR A 78 4.97 5.66 -3.70
N GLY A 79 5.55 4.62 -3.15
CA GLY A 79 6.09 3.52 -3.94
C GLY A 79 6.07 2.20 -3.20
N VAL A 80 5.90 1.11 -3.95
CA VAL A 80 5.97 -0.25 -3.40
C VAL A 80 6.59 -1.16 -4.45
N VAL A 81 7.49 -2.05 -3.99
CA VAL A 81 8.08 -3.10 -4.83
C VAL A 81 8.16 -4.38 -4.02
N GLU A 82 8.04 -5.51 -4.69
CA GLU A 82 8.31 -6.80 -4.07
C GLU A 82 9.81 -6.96 -3.87
N SER A 83 10.22 -7.47 -2.71
CA SER A 83 11.61 -7.80 -2.45
C SER A 83 11.85 -9.28 -2.76
N TYR A 84 13.12 -9.66 -2.85
CA TYR A 84 13.50 -11.03 -3.22
C TYR A 84 13.02 -12.10 -2.24
N ASP A 85 12.68 -11.74 -1.02
CA ASP A 85 12.16 -12.64 0.01
C ASP A 85 10.62 -12.71 0.00
N GLN A 86 9.98 -12.15 -1.05
CA GLN A 86 8.54 -12.13 -1.25
C GLN A 86 7.78 -11.17 -0.32
N GLY A 87 8.47 -10.42 0.52
CA GLY A 87 7.89 -9.29 1.24
C GLY A 87 7.92 -8.04 0.37
N PHE A 88 7.63 -6.88 0.96
CA PHE A 88 7.51 -5.65 0.19
C PHE A 88 8.34 -4.54 0.82
N ASN A 89 8.91 -3.70 -0.03
CA ASN A 89 9.54 -2.45 0.37
C ASN A 89 8.63 -1.32 -0.03
N ILE A 90 8.27 -0.47 0.94
CA ILE A 90 7.36 0.65 0.73
C ILE A 90 8.10 1.92 1.11
N VAL A 91 8.08 2.91 0.24
CA VAL A 91 8.80 4.16 0.47
C VAL A 91 7.84 5.34 0.34
N GLY A 92 8.10 6.35 1.12
CA GLY A 92 7.33 7.58 1.10
C GLY A 92 7.93 8.61 2.04
N THR A 93 7.07 9.45 2.57
CA THR A 93 7.49 10.50 3.50
C THR A 93 6.81 10.31 4.85
N SER A 94 7.46 10.79 5.89
CA SER A 94 6.91 10.75 7.25
C SER A 94 7.24 12.04 7.98
N GLU A 95 6.28 12.52 8.74
CA GLU A 95 6.46 13.64 9.67
C GLU A 95 6.40 13.16 11.12
N SER A 96 6.42 11.83 11.33
CA SER A 96 6.27 11.22 12.67
C SER A 96 7.59 11.04 13.42
N PHE A 97 8.74 11.27 12.78
CA PHE A 97 10.06 10.97 13.36
C PHE A 97 10.86 12.23 13.74
N GLY A 98 10.19 13.33 13.98
CA GLY A 98 10.85 14.57 14.38
C GLY A 98 10.06 15.77 13.92
N SER A 99 10.73 16.94 13.86
CA SER A 99 10.08 18.19 13.51
C SER A 99 10.00 18.42 11.99
N GLU A 100 10.69 17.62 11.20
CA GLU A 100 10.74 17.77 9.74
C GLU A 100 10.28 16.52 9.03
N ARG A 101 9.87 16.69 7.77
CA ARG A 101 9.51 15.59 6.91
C ARG A 101 10.77 14.82 6.48
N VAL A 102 10.73 13.51 6.62
CA VAL A 102 11.84 12.64 6.22
C VAL A 102 11.32 11.56 5.28
N ASN A 103 12.24 10.89 4.59
CA ASN A 103 11.91 9.67 3.85
C ASN A 103 11.74 8.53 4.84
N TRP A 104 10.74 7.69 4.61
CA TRP A 104 10.48 6.54 5.47
C TRP A 104 10.35 5.29 4.61
N LEU A 105 11.28 4.36 4.81
CA LEU A 105 11.29 3.07 4.12
C LEU A 105 10.78 2.01 5.08
N VAL A 106 9.77 1.27 4.64
CA VAL A 106 9.14 0.21 5.43
C VAL A 106 9.37 -1.11 4.71
N LYS A 107 9.86 -2.10 5.44
CA LYS A 107 10.00 -3.48 4.96
C LYS A 107 8.91 -4.32 5.59
N THR A 108 8.16 -5.06 4.77
CA THR A 108 7.10 -5.94 5.26
C THR A 108 7.40 -7.39 4.90
N ASP A 109 6.67 -8.29 5.57
CA ASP A 109 6.60 -9.70 5.16
C ASP A 109 5.62 -9.86 3.98
N PRO A 110 5.45 -11.09 3.44
CA PRO A 110 4.51 -11.29 2.32
C PRO A 110 3.04 -10.95 2.62
N ASP A 111 2.66 -10.87 3.88
CA ASP A 111 1.31 -10.53 4.29
C ASP A 111 1.15 -9.05 4.63
N GLY A 112 2.16 -8.25 4.35
CA GLY A 112 2.14 -6.81 4.60
C GLY A 112 2.42 -6.39 6.02
N ASN A 113 2.80 -7.30 6.90
CA ASN A 113 3.13 -6.99 8.29
C ASN A 113 4.53 -6.38 8.38
N LEU A 114 4.67 -5.37 9.22
CA LEU A 114 5.96 -4.72 9.43
C LEU A 114 6.96 -5.71 10.01
N ILE A 115 8.15 -5.74 9.41
CA ILE A 115 9.27 -6.51 9.96
C ILE A 115 10.07 -5.55 10.84
N GLU A 116 10.20 -5.90 12.11
CA GLU A 116 10.98 -5.13 13.07
C GLU A 116 12.33 -5.82 13.31
N ASP A 117 13.37 -5.02 13.38
CA ASP A 117 14.70 -5.51 13.69
C ASP A 117 14.88 -5.74 15.20
#